data_61c786a1ccc49d3f884ce220c0fe34da
#
_entry.id   61c786a1ccc49d3f884ce220c0fe34da
#
_cell.length_a   1.000
_cell.length_b   1.000
_cell.length_c   1.000
_cell.angle_alpha   90.00
_cell.angle_beta   90.00
_cell.angle_gamma   90.00
#
_symmetry.space_group_name_H-M   'P 1'
#
loop_
_entity.id
_entity.type
_entity.pdbx_description
1 polymer ?
#
loop_
_entity_poly.entity_id
_entity_poly.type
_entity_poly.pdbx_seq_one_letter_code
_entity_poly.pdbx_strand_id
1 'polypeptide(L)'
;EDTVKYRGMLAENEKQLANIRAGLELKQKNRRAALDEADEAEQKLSRELDAARQRLSVLRELEKNMDGYQNSVKTVMRAASARRLRGIIGPVSSILEVEPGREVAIETALGGALQNIVVENEAAAKAGIALLRSENAGRATFLPLDTVQPGVFRGRLTGSAKLASSLVTVSYTHLRAHET
;
A
#
# COMPACT_ATOMS: atom_id res chain seq x y z
N GLU A 1 -74.83 19.04 -37.50
CA GLU A 1 -73.47 18.88 -38.08
C GLU A 1 -72.37 19.20 -37.06
N ASP A 2 -72.50 20.25 -36.26
CA ASP A 2 -71.45 20.69 -35.30
C ASP A 2 -71.19 19.70 -34.14
N THR A 3 -72.19 19.03 -33.62
CA THR A 3 -72.08 18.03 -32.55
C THR A 3 -71.28 16.81 -32.97
N VAL A 4 -71.34 16.37 -34.18
CA VAL A 4 -70.56 15.26 -34.72
C VAL A 4 -69.10 15.64 -34.87
N LYS A 5 -68.80 16.85 -35.29
CA LYS A 5 -67.48 17.42 -35.43
C LYS A 5 -66.81 17.59 -34.07
N TYR A 6 -67.48 18.08 -33.05
CA TYR A 6 -66.98 18.18 -31.69
C TYR A 6 -66.68 16.82 -31.03
N ARG A 7 -67.54 15.83 -31.28
CA ARG A 7 -67.28 14.45 -30.82
C ARG A 7 -66.02 13.85 -31.44
N GLY A 8 -65.79 14.08 -32.73
CA GLY A 8 -64.56 13.65 -33.41
C GLY A 8 -63.31 14.30 -32.85
N MET A 9 -63.34 15.61 -32.57
CA MET A 9 -62.23 16.32 -31.94
C MET A 9 -61.96 15.85 -30.51
N LEU A 10 -63.01 15.59 -29.71
CA LEU A 10 -62.86 15.02 -28.36
C LEU A 10 -62.21 13.65 -28.37
N ALA A 11 -62.67 12.74 -29.23
CA ALA A 11 -62.07 11.39 -29.35
C ALA A 11 -60.61 11.43 -29.78
N GLU A 12 -60.24 12.36 -30.69
CA GLU A 12 -58.85 12.53 -31.09
C GLU A 12 -57.97 13.08 -29.93
N ASN A 13 -58.48 14.07 -29.18
CA ASN A 13 -57.80 14.61 -28.03
C ASN A 13 -57.63 13.56 -26.91
N GLU A 14 -58.66 12.75 -26.65
CA GLU A 14 -58.55 11.63 -25.69
C GLU A 14 -57.46 10.65 -26.10
N LYS A 15 -57.38 10.29 -27.36
CA LYS A 15 -56.33 9.38 -27.89
C LYS A 15 -54.94 9.99 -27.75
N GLN A 16 -54.79 11.28 -28.05
CA GLN A 16 -53.52 11.99 -27.88
C GLN A 16 -53.09 12.03 -26.42
N LEU A 17 -54.00 12.35 -25.50
CA LEU A 17 -53.73 12.35 -24.05
C LEU A 17 -53.36 10.96 -23.52
N ALA A 18 -54.03 9.92 -24.00
CA ALA A 18 -53.69 8.54 -23.64
C ALA A 18 -52.26 8.15 -24.10
N ASN A 19 -51.87 8.54 -25.30
CA ASN A 19 -50.55 8.33 -25.84
C ASN A 19 -49.46 9.08 -25.04
N ILE A 20 -49.72 10.36 -24.72
CA ILE A 20 -48.81 11.18 -23.89
C ILE A 20 -48.66 10.57 -22.51
N ARG A 21 -49.76 10.14 -21.88
CA ARG A 21 -49.74 9.49 -20.57
C ARG A 21 -48.92 8.18 -20.59
N ALA A 22 -49.14 7.32 -21.57
CA ALA A 22 -48.36 6.08 -21.71
C ALA A 22 -46.84 6.35 -21.90
N GLY A 23 -46.51 7.36 -22.69
CA GLY A 23 -45.13 7.80 -22.89
C GLY A 23 -44.48 8.31 -21.61
N LEU A 24 -45.23 9.08 -20.80
CA LEU A 24 -44.74 9.59 -19.51
C LEU A 24 -44.58 8.46 -18.48
N GLU A 25 -45.51 7.53 -18.41
CA GLU A 25 -45.43 6.37 -17.54
C GLU A 25 -44.22 5.50 -17.88
N LEU A 26 -43.97 5.25 -19.15
CA LEU A 26 -42.77 4.51 -19.59
C LEU A 26 -41.48 5.27 -19.23
N LYS A 27 -41.42 6.57 -19.46
CA LYS A 27 -40.29 7.41 -19.11
C LYS A 27 -40.03 7.39 -17.59
N GLN A 28 -41.07 7.46 -16.78
CA GLN A 28 -40.98 7.39 -15.34
C GLN A 28 -40.44 6.02 -14.87
N LYS A 29 -40.94 4.92 -15.46
CA LYS A 29 -40.48 3.57 -15.16
C LYS A 29 -38.98 3.42 -15.48
N ASN A 30 -38.57 3.88 -16.68
CA ASN A 30 -37.15 3.79 -17.06
C ASN A 30 -36.23 4.62 -16.16
N ARG A 31 -36.68 5.82 -15.76
CA ARG A 31 -35.92 6.63 -14.81
C ARG A 31 -35.81 5.99 -13.43
N ARG A 32 -36.87 5.36 -12.94
CA ARG A 32 -36.83 4.60 -11.69
C ARG A 32 -35.84 3.46 -11.75
N ALA A 33 -35.89 2.65 -12.79
CA ALA A 33 -34.95 1.54 -12.97
C ALA A 33 -33.48 2.02 -13.02
N ALA A 34 -33.22 3.14 -13.72
CA ALA A 34 -31.88 3.72 -13.75
C ALA A 34 -31.41 4.28 -12.40
N LEU A 35 -32.33 4.82 -11.59
CA LEU A 35 -32.01 5.24 -10.22
C LEU A 35 -31.70 4.04 -9.33
N ASP A 36 -32.52 3.00 -9.36
CA ASP A 36 -32.32 1.78 -8.57
C ASP A 36 -30.95 1.14 -8.91
N GLU A 37 -30.60 1.07 -10.20
CA GLU A 37 -29.29 0.57 -10.65
C GLU A 37 -28.12 1.44 -10.17
N ALA A 38 -28.28 2.77 -10.20
CA ALA A 38 -27.26 3.70 -9.71
C ALA A 38 -27.08 3.59 -8.18
N ASP A 39 -28.17 3.45 -7.43
CA ASP A 39 -28.14 3.28 -5.99
C ASP A 39 -27.46 1.94 -5.59
N GLU A 40 -27.75 0.85 -6.31
CA GLU A 40 -27.07 -0.43 -6.10
C GLU A 40 -25.57 -0.34 -6.39
N ALA A 41 -25.19 0.32 -7.48
CA ALA A 41 -23.79 0.52 -7.83
C ALA A 41 -23.06 1.39 -6.78
N GLU A 42 -23.68 2.45 -6.30
CA GLU A 42 -23.14 3.30 -5.25
C GLU A 42 -22.93 2.54 -3.95
N GLN A 43 -23.92 1.76 -3.50
CA GLN A 43 -23.80 0.94 -2.31
C GLN A 43 -22.69 -0.10 -2.41
N LYS A 44 -22.51 -0.72 -3.59
CA LYS A 44 -21.44 -1.68 -3.83
C LYS A 44 -20.07 -1.01 -3.72
N LEU A 45 -19.89 0.11 -4.41
CA LEU A 45 -18.64 0.88 -4.37
C LEU A 45 -18.32 1.40 -2.97
N SER A 46 -19.32 1.86 -2.24
CA SER A 46 -19.16 2.31 -0.85
C SER A 46 -18.63 1.20 0.05
N ARG A 47 -19.19 -0.02 -0.05
CA ARG A 47 -18.71 -1.18 0.72
C ARG A 47 -17.27 -1.56 0.35
N GLU A 48 -16.93 -1.56 -0.94
CA GLU A 48 -15.56 -1.85 -1.41
C GLU A 48 -14.56 -0.79 -0.89
N LEU A 49 -14.95 0.47 -0.91
CA LEU A 49 -14.14 1.57 -0.39
C LEU A 49 -13.90 1.44 1.11
N ASP A 50 -14.93 1.14 1.88
CA ASP A 50 -14.81 0.97 3.33
C ASP A 50 -13.95 -0.24 3.69
N ALA A 51 -14.09 -1.35 2.98
CA ALA A 51 -13.23 -2.52 3.14
C ALA A 51 -11.76 -2.21 2.81
N ALA A 52 -11.51 -1.45 1.74
CA ALA A 52 -10.15 -1.02 1.38
C ALA A 52 -9.56 -0.06 2.42
N ARG A 53 -10.35 0.88 2.95
CA ARG A 53 -9.93 1.80 4.02
C ARG A 53 -9.58 1.05 5.32
N GLN A 54 -10.38 0.06 5.70
CA GLN A 54 -10.10 -0.76 6.88
C GLN A 54 -8.79 -1.54 6.71
N ARG A 55 -8.59 -2.19 5.55
CA ARG A 55 -7.32 -2.88 5.25
C ARG A 55 -6.12 -1.93 5.32
N LEU A 56 -6.24 -0.74 4.74
CA LEU A 56 -5.19 0.27 4.79
C LEU A 56 -4.88 0.72 6.22
N SER A 57 -5.91 0.90 7.05
CA SER A 57 -5.74 1.26 8.46
C SER A 57 -4.96 0.19 9.23
N VAL A 58 -5.34 -1.08 9.06
CA VAL A 58 -4.65 -2.21 9.70
C VAL A 58 -3.19 -2.31 9.25
N LEU A 59 -2.94 -2.21 7.93
CA LEU A 59 -1.58 -2.26 7.39
C LEU A 59 -0.71 -1.11 7.91
N ARG A 60 -1.24 0.11 8.00
CA ARG A 60 -0.54 1.26 8.58
C ARG A 60 -0.24 1.07 10.07
N GLU A 61 -1.13 0.44 10.80
CA GLU A 61 -0.91 0.14 12.21
C GLU A 61 0.18 -0.92 12.41
N LEU A 62 0.18 -1.99 11.61
CA LEU A 62 1.24 -2.99 11.59
C LEU A 62 2.60 -2.39 11.25
N GLU A 63 2.65 -1.52 10.25
CA GLU A 63 3.86 -0.78 9.87
C GLU A 63 4.34 0.14 10.99
N LYS A 64 3.45 0.94 11.58
CA LYS A 64 3.77 1.83 12.70
C LYS A 64 4.28 1.08 13.93
N ASN A 65 3.70 -0.07 14.23
CA ASN A 65 4.11 -0.92 15.34
C ASN A 65 5.35 -1.75 15.01
N MET A 66 5.82 -1.70 13.77
CA MET A 66 6.94 -2.51 13.28
C MET A 66 6.72 -4.01 13.57
N ASP A 67 5.48 -4.50 13.37
CA ASP A 67 5.17 -5.90 13.60
C ASP A 67 5.98 -6.78 12.65
N GLY A 68 6.50 -7.90 13.18
CA GLY A 68 7.47 -8.74 12.47
C GLY A 68 8.94 -8.43 12.78
N TYR A 69 9.26 -7.25 13.34
CA TYR A 69 10.63 -6.95 13.76
C TYR A 69 10.91 -7.42 15.19
N GLN A 70 12.16 -7.83 15.43
CA GLN A 70 12.65 -8.15 16.78
C GLN A 70 12.63 -6.90 17.68
N ASN A 71 12.49 -7.11 18.99
CA ASN A 71 12.44 -6.02 19.95
C ASN A 71 13.68 -5.09 19.89
N SER A 72 14.84 -5.66 19.64
CA SER A 72 16.09 -4.89 19.47
C SER A 72 16.01 -3.91 18.29
N VAL A 73 15.48 -4.34 17.15
CA VAL A 73 15.29 -3.49 15.96
C VAL A 73 14.28 -2.40 16.27
N LYS A 74 13.13 -2.76 16.85
CA LYS A 74 12.10 -1.78 17.28
C LYS A 74 12.66 -0.72 18.21
N THR A 75 13.49 -1.11 19.18
CA THR A 75 14.10 -0.19 20.15
C THR A 75 15.04 0.80 19.44
N VAL A 76 15.93 0.33 18.57
CA VAL A 76 16.83 1.19 17.81
C VAL A 76 16.05 2.16 16.91
N MET A 77 15.04 1.68 16.19
CA MET A 77 14.25 2.51 15.29
C MET A 77 13.43 3.57 16.04
N ARG A 78 12.86 3.23 17.20
CA ARG A 78 12.18 4.22 18.06
C ARG A 78 13.14 5.29 18.56
N ALA A 79 14.35 4.90 18.96
CA ALA A 79 15.37 5.84 19.41
C ALA A 79 15.85 6.76 18.27
N ALA A 80 15.96 6.23 17.04
CA ALA A 80 16.28 7.00 15.85
C ALA A 80 15.16 8.02 15.52
N SER A 81 13.91 7.58 15.50
CA SER A 81 12.74 8.45 15.29
C SER A 81 12.61 9.55 16.35
N ALA A 82 12.98 9.24 17.60
CA ALA A 82 13.05 10.22 18.71
C ALA A 82 14.32 11.08 18.69
N ARG A 83 15.17 10.98 17.65
CA ARG A 83 16.47 11.67 17.52
C ARG A 83 17.47 11.43 18.67
N ARG A 84 17.29 10.33 19.42
CA ARG A 84 18.22 9.87 20.47
C ARG A 84 19.45 9.18 19.86
N LEU A 85 19.29 8.57 18.68
CA LEU A 85 20.36 8.01 17.85
C LEU A 85 20.42 8.76 16.53
N ARG A 86 21.62 9.01 16.05
CA ARG A 86 21.89 9.59 14.72
C ARG A 86 22.63 8.58 13.86
N GLY A 87 22.53 8.75 12.55
CA GLY A 87 23.20 7.88 11.58
C GLY A 87 22.57 6.49 11.45
N ILE A 88 21.33 6.29 11.92
CA ILE A 88 20.54 5.08 11.67
C ILE A 88 19.73 5.29 10.40
N ILE A 89 19.98 4.46 9.38
CA ILE A 89 19.27 4.53 8.10
C ILE A 89 17.98 3.71 8.18
N GLY A 90 18.08 2.45 8.60
CA GLY A 90 16.91 1.58 8.75
C GLY A 90 17.27 0.10 8.67
N PRO A 91 16.30 -0.80 8.87
CA PRO A 91 16.51 -2.22 8.64
C PRO A 91 16.61 -2.51 7.14
N VAL A 92 17.38 -3.55 6.77
CA VAL A 92 17.58 -3.94 5.35
C VAL A 92 16.25 -4.09 4.62
N SER A 93 15.23 -4.69 5.26
CA SER A 93 13.90 -4.87 4.68
C SER A 93 13.18 -3.58 4.28
N SER A 94 13.49 -2.43 4.92
CA SER A 94 12.86 -1.14 4.59
C SER A 94 13.60 -0.36 3.51
N ILE A 95 14.80 -0.80 3.13
CA ILE A 95 15.68 -0.09 2.19
C ILE A 95 15.68 -0.78 0.84
N LEU A 96 15.39 -2.09 0.80
CA LEU A 96 15.41 -2.87 -0.42
C LEU A 96 14.06 -2.80 -1.14
N GLU A 97 14.10 -2.47 -2.41
CA GLU A 97 13.00 -2.65 -3.34
C GLU A 97 13.25 -3.90 -4.17
N VAL A 98 12.28 -4.79 -4.22
CA VAL A 98 12.38 -6.09 -4.90
C VAL A 98 11.56 -6.07 -6.17
N GLU A 99 12.07 -6.70 -7.24
CA GLU A 99 11.33 -6.88 -8.49
C GLU A 99 10.03 -7.66 -8.22
N PRO A 100 8.87 -7.18 -8.73
CA PRO A 100 7.56 -7.82 -8.50
C PRO A 100 7.56 -9.32 -8.82
N GLY A 101 7.01 -10.11 -7.89
CA GLY A 101 6.98 -11.57 -7.98
C GLY A 101 8.26 -12.28 -7.54
N ARG A 102 9.25 -11.56 -7.00
CA ARG A 102 10.50 -12.13 -6.47
C ARG A 102 10.64 -11.98 -4.95
N GLU A 103 9.67 -11.39 -4.29
CA GLU A 103 9.70 -11.03 -2.88
C GLU A 103 10.00 -12.26 -2.00
N VAL A 104 9.28 -13.36 -2.21
CA VAL A 104 9.45 -14.60 -1.44
C VAL A 104 10.84 -15.21 -1.62
N ALA A 105 11.39 -15.14 -2.83
CA ALA A 105 12.73 -15.67 -3.11
C ALA A 105 13.81 -14.84 -2.40
N ILE A 106 13.69 -13.51 -2.41
CA ILE A 106 14.62 -12.61 -1.72
C ILE A 106 14.46 -12.72 -0.21
N GLU A 107 13.24 -12.79 0.31
CA GLU A 107 12.96 -13.01 1.73
C GLU A 107 13.61 -14.34 2.21
N THR A 108 13.44 -15.41 1.47
CA THR A 108 14.05 -16.70 1.77
C THR A 108 15.57 -16.65 1.74
N ALA A 109 16.15 -15.96 0.76
CA ALA A 109 17.61 -15.85 0.61
C ALA A 109 18.26 -15.01 1.71
N LEU A 110 17.62 -13.92 2.14
CA LEU A 110 18.13 -13.02 3.16
C LEU A 110 17.78 -13.48 4.58
N GLY A 111 16.59 -14.09 4.76
CA GLY A 111 16.13 -14.59 6.06
C GLY A 111 16.27 -13.53 7.16
N GLY A 112 16.96 -13.90 8.24
CA GLY A 112 17.19 -12.99 9.37
C GLY A 112 18.01 -11.74 9.05
N ALA A 113 18.76 -11.72 7.94
CA ALA A 113 19.52 -10.54 7.53
C ALA A 113 18.64 -9.35 7.12
N LEU A 114 17.38 -9.58 6.80
CA LEU A 114 16.39 -8.52 6.56
C LEU A 114 16.20 -7.60 7.77
N GLN A 115 16.49 -8.08 8.96
CA GLN A 115 16.37 -7.30 10.20
C GLN A 115 17.68 -6.62 10.61
N ASN A 116 18.78 -6.80 9.86
CA ASN A 116 20.03 -6.09 10.11
C ASN A 116 19.80 -4.59 9.90
N ILE A 117 20.38 -3.78 10.78
CA ILE A 117 20.21 -2.32 10.78
C ILE A 117 21.35 -1.68 10.00
N VAL A 118 21.04 -1.02 8.93
CA VAL A 118 22.00 -0.23 8.14
C VAL A 118 22.22 1.11 8.84
N VAL A 119 23.48 1.48 8.98
CA VAL A 119 23.89 2.73 9.62
C VAL A 119 24.96 3.43 8.78
N GLU A 120 25.09 4.74 8.93
CA GLU A 120 26.01 5.55 8.14
C GLU A 120 27.48 5.15 8.39
N ASN A 121 27.83 4.91 9.66
CA ASN A 121 29.21 4.67 10.06
C ASN A 121 29.31 3.80 11.34
N GLU A 122 30.54 3.41 11.65
CA GLU A 122 30.86 2.61 12.83
C GLU A 122 30.46 3.29 14.15
N ALA A 123 30.56 4.63 14.24
CA ALA A 123 30.20 5.36 15.45
C ALA A 123 28.69 5.22 15.75
N ALA A 124 27.83 5.31 14.71
CA ALA A 124 26.39 5.08 14.84
C ALA A 124 26.09 3.63 15.28
N ALA A 125 26.82 2.64 14.75
CA ALA A 125 26.68 1.25 15.18
C ALA A 125 27.01 1.07 16.67
N LYS A 126 28.12 1.66 17.12
CA LYS A 126 28.55 1.62 18.55
C LYS A 126 27.50 2.26 19.46
N ALA A 127 26.94 3.42 19.06
CA ALA A 127 25.87 4.08 19.79
C ALA A 127 24.61 3.21 19.90
N GLY A 128 24.22 2.55 18.81
CA GLY A 128 23.09 1.61 18.78
C GLY A 128 23.32 0.41 19.71
N ILE A 129 24.52 -0.19 19.69
CA ILE A 129 24.89 -1.28 20.60
C ILE A 129 24.85 -0.84 22.06
N ALA A 130 25.37 0.36 22.36
CA ALA A 130 25.35 0.91 23.72
C ALA A 130 23.90 1.09 24.22
N LEU A 131 23.02 1.61 23.37
CA LEU A 131 21.60 1.75 23.69
C LEU A 131 20.95 0.39 23.99
N LEU A 132 21.15 -0.61 23.13
CA LEU A 132 20.58 -1.94 23.33
C LEU A 132 21.04 -2.59 24.64
N ARG A 133 22.30 -2.37 25.02
CA ARG A 133 22.85 -2.82 26.31
C ARG A 133 22.19 -2.09 27.49
N SER A 134 22.08 -0.77 27.44
CA SER A 134 21.51 0.02 28.53
C SER A 134 20.03 -0.27 28.77
N GLU A 135 19.27 -0.54 27.70
CA GLU A 135 17.84 -0.84 27.78
C GLU A 135 17.53 -2.35 27.88
N ASN A 136 18.58 -3.19 27.92
CA ASN A 136 18.45 -4.66 27.93
C ASN A 136 17.51 -5.21 26.84
N ALA A 137 17.57 -4.58 25.64
CA ALA A 137 16.60 -4.79 24.55
C ALA A 137 16.99 -5.92 23.58
N GLY A 138 17.96 -6.74 23.91
CA GLY A 138 18.42 -7.86 23.09
C GLY A 138 19.60 -7.48 22.19
N ARG A 139 19.75 -8.22 21.08
CA ARG A 139 20.87 -8.08 20.13
C ARG A 139 20.35 -7.69 18.75
N ALA A 140 21.11 -6.87 18.02
CA ALA A 140 20.91 -6.59 16.62
C ALA A 140 22.25 -6.57 15.89
N THR A 141 22.24 -6.88 14.60
CA THR A 141 23.39 -6.73 13.71
C THR A 141 23.32 -5.38 13.04
N PHE A 142 24.42 -4.63 13.11
CA PHE A 142 24.56 -3.34 12.45
C PHE A 142 25.49 -3.47 11.24
N LEU A 143 25.12 -2.79 10.15
CA LEU A 143 25.87 -2.74 8.90
C LEU A 143 26.32 -1.30 8.62
N PRO A 144 27.52 -0.91 9.07
CA PRO A 144 28.04 0.43 8.82
C PRO A 144 28.45 0.56 7.34
N LEU A 145 27.96 1.57 6.63
CA LEU A 145 28.23 1.76 5.20
C LEU A 145 29.69 2.11 4.92
N ASP A 146 30.38 2.72 5.88
CA ASP A 146 31.80 3.09 5.76
C ASP A 146 32.77 1.90 5.84
N THR A 147 32.35 0.77 6.42
CA THR A 147 33.20 -0.41 6.67
C THR A 147 32.73 -1.67 5.96
N VAL A 148 31.48 -1.73 5.51
CA VAL A 148 30.94 -2.88 4.77
C VAL A 148 31.61 -2.99 3.41
N GLN A 149 32.29 -4.11 3.18
CA GLN A 149 32.86 -4.43 1.87
C GLN A 149 31.91 -5.33 1.08
N PRO A 150 31.63 -5.01 -0.19
CA PRO A 150 30.78 -5.86 -1.03
C PRO A 150 31.45 -7.21 -1.28
N GLY A 151 30.73 -8.28 -0.99
CA GLY A 151 31.17 -9.62 -1.38
C GLY A 151 31.04 -9.81 -2.89
N VAL A 152 32.09 -10.30 -3.55
CA VAL A 152 32.05 -10.63 -4.97
C VAL A 152 31.71 -12.11 -5.12
N PHE A 153 30.63 -12.41 -5.81
CA PHE A 153 30.29 -13.79 -6.16
C PHE A 153 31.27 -14.31 -7.20
N ARG A 154 32.06 -15.34 -6.83
CA ARG A 154 33.06 -15.97 -7.72
C ARG A 154 32.58 -17.32 -8.28
N GLY A 155 31.32 -17.70 -8.03
CA GLY A 155 30.74 -18.93 -8.51
C GLY A 155 30.28 -18.82 -9.98
N ARG A 156 30.01 -19.99 -10.59
CA ARG A 156 29.40 -20.08 -11.91
C ARG A 156 27.88 -20.26 -11.76
N LEU A 157 27.12 -19.34 -12.34
CA LEU A 157 25.65 -19.50 -12.39
C LEU A 157 25.33 -20.55 -13.45
N THR A 158 24.45 -21.50 -13.11
CA THR A 158 23.99 -22.56 -14.02
C THR A 158 22.49 -22.43 -14.28
N GLY A 159 22.08 -22.69 -15.52
CA GLY A 159 20.67 -22.64 -15.92
C GLY A 159 20.08 -21.23 -15.86
N SER A 160 18.87 -21.13 -15.28
CA SER A 160 18.13 -19.86 -15.13
C SER A 160 18.43 -19.12 -13.82
N ALA A 161 19.47 -19.51 -13.08
CA ALA A 161 19.84 -18.90 -11.81
C ALA A 161 20.28 -17.43 -12.00
N LYS A 162 19.77 -16.56 -11.14
CA LYS A 162 20.15 -15.13 -11.08
C LYS A 162 20.70 -14.81 -9.70
N LEU A 163 21.61 -13.85 -9.64
CA LEU A 163 22.07 -13.32 -8.35
C LEU A 163 20.94 -12.52 -7.68
N ALA A 164 20.73 -12.73 -6.40
CA ALA A 164 19.76 -11.94 -5.64
C ALA A 164 20.02 -10.43 -5.73
N SER A 165 21.30 -10.02 -5.78
CA SER A 165 21.71 -8.62 -5.95
C SER A 165 21.28 -7.99 -7.29
N SER A 166 20.95 -8.79 -8.33
CA SER A 166 20.43 -8.28 -9.58
C SER A 166 18.91 -8.11 -9.63
N LEU A 167 18.22 -8.57 -8.58
CA LEU A 167 16.75 -8.57 -8.44
C LEU A 167 16.27 -7.56 -7.40
N VAL A 168 17.19 -6.82 -6.80
CA VAL A 168 16.90 -5.82 -5.77
C VAL A 168 17.52 -4.49 -6.15
N THR A 169 16.83 -3.42 -5.82
CA THR A 169 17.34 -2.04 -5.87
C THR A 169 17.30 -1.44 -4.48
N VAL A 170 18.12 -0.43 -4.24
CA VAL A 170 18.14 0.29 -2.96
C VAL A 170 17.35 1.58 -3.13
N SER A 171 16.33 1.75 -2.29
CA SER A 171 15.57 2.99 -2.28
C SER A 171 16.38 4.12 -1.64
N TYR A 172 16.80 5.08 -2.46
CA TYR A 172 17.55 6.26 -2.01
C TYR A 172 16.68 7.30 -1.28
N THR A 173 15.37 7.15 -1.26
CA THR A 173 14.46 8.11 -0.61
C THR A 173 14.66 8.18 0.91
N HIS A 174 15.07 7.10 1.53
CA HIS A 174 15.39 7.08 2.97
C HIS A 174 16.78 7.64 3.30
N LEU A 175 17.71 7.64 2.34
CA LEU A 175 19.07 8.18 2.54
C LEU A 175 19.10 9.71 2.52
N ARG A 176 18.17 10.37 1.79
CA ARG A 176 18.10 11.84 1.70
C ARG A 176 17.32 12.53 2.81
N ALA A 177 16.52 11.83 3.58
CA ALA A 177 15.73 12.43 4.66
C ALA A 177 16.58 12.91 5.86
N HIS A 178 17.88 12.67 5.84
CA HIS A 178 18.82 13.06 6.92
C HIS A 178 19.78 14.19 6.54
N GLU A 179 19.70 14.73 5.30
CA GLU A 179 20.59 15.82 4.82
C GLU A 179 19.98 17.23 4.89
N THR A 180 18.78 17.38 5.49
CA THR A 180 18.16 18.72 5.71
C THR A 180 17.90 19.03 7.18
#